data_5c86e36c2c15c47e32a8a69be25ede15
#
_entry.id   5c86e36c2c15c47e32a8a69be25ede15
#
_cell.length_a   1.000
_cell.length_b   1.000
_cell.length_c   1.000
_cell.angle_alpha   90.00
_cell.angle_beta   90.00
_cell.angle_gamma   90.00
#
_symmetry.space_group_name_H-M   'P 1'
#
loop_
_entity.id
_entity.type
_entity.pdbx_description
1 polymer ?
#
loop_
_entity_poly.entity_id
_entity_poly.type
_entity_poly.pdbx_seq_one_letter_code
_entity_poly.pdbx_strand_id
1 'polypeptide(L)'
;MAVDLTLVKKYLPFIGADLQQAFAQDGVIMDFESETEILHEGQSVKMIPLVLEGLIKVFTRNEDRELLLYYIEPRESCVMSFLADIKNKPSKIFAITEKPTKVILLPSSKVEVWTHQYPAFNTLFYDLYNSRYSELIDTLNQLIFQKLDGRLFEYLKEKSRVKSTKQLDLRHREIAQELGTSREVITRVLKKLEKEGKIRQRENGIEII
;
A
#
# COMPACT_ATOMS: atom_id res chain seq x y z
N MET A 1 -29.05 -13.61 -8.64
CA MET A 1 -30.06 -12.58 -8.86
C MET A 1 -29.35 -11.29 -9.25
N ALA A 2 -29.86 -10.54 -10.22
CA ALA A 2 -29.29 -9.23 -10.57
C ALA A 2 -29.27 -8.32 -9.35
N VAL A 3 -28.25 -7.48 -9.25
CA VAL A 3 -28.08 -6.52 -8.17
C VAL A 3 -29.04 -5.35 -8.39
N ASP A 4 -29.64 -4.83 -7.35
CA ASP A 4 -30.45 -3.62 -7.44
C ASP A 4 -29.59 -2.43 -7.92
N LEU A 5 -29.96 -1.87 -9.08
CA LEU A 5 -29.28 -0.71 -9.66
C LEU A 5 -29.27 0.50 -8.72
N THR A 6 -30.29 0.66 -7.89
CA THR A 6 -30.37 1.73 -6.89
C THR A 6 -29.23 1.63 -5.88
N LEU A 7 -28.89 0.40 -5.50
CA LEU A 7 -27.81 0.09 -4.57
C LEU A 7 -26.45 0.38 -5.23
N VAL A 8 -26.26 -0.02 -6.48
CA VAL A 8 -25.03 0.30 -7.24
C VAL A 8 -24.84 1.82 -7.35
N LYS A 9 -25.89 2.55 -7.70
CA LYS A 9 -25.85 4.03 -7.78
C LYS A 9 -25.51 4.68 -6.45
N LYS A 10 -26.05 4.15 -5.35
CA LYS A 10 -25.77 4.67 -3.99
C LYS A 10 -24.29 4.56 -3.62
N TYR A 11 -23.69 3.40 -3.86
CA TYR A 11 -22.31 3.13 -3.42
C TYR A 11 -21.24 3.55 -4.43
N LEU A 12 -21.57 3.54 -5.72
CA LEU A 12 -20.65 3.79 -6.83
C LEU A 12 -21.17 4.89 -7.78
N PRO A 13 -21.47 6.10 -7.26
CA PRO A 13 -22.03 7.17 -8.09
C PRO A 13 -21.05 7.69 -9.15
N PHE A 14 -19.76 7.43 -9.00
CA PHE A 14 -18.66 7.98 -9.80
C PHE A 14 -18.28 7.14 -11.04
N ILE A 15 -18.80 5.91 -11.19
CA ILE A 15 -18.37 5.02 -12.30
C ILE A 15 -19.16 5.22 -13.62
N GLY A 16 -20.13 6.13 -13.64
CA GLY A 16 -20.99 6.36 -14.81
C GLY A 16 -22.14 5.36 -14.95
N ALA A 17 -23.21 5.81 -15.62
CA ALA A 17 -24.47 5.07 -15.69
C ALA A 17 -24.35 3.70 -16.38
N ASP A 18 -23.60 3.63 -17.48
CA ASP A 18 -23.47 2.41 -18.26
C ASP A 18 -22.74 1.31 -17.47
N LEU A 19 -21.66 1.67 -16.77
CA LEU A 19 -20.92 0.73 -15.93
C LEU A 19 -21.72 0.34 -14.69
N GLN A 20 -22.49 1.27 -14.11
CA GLN A 20 -23.43 0.94 -13.02
C GLN A 20 -24.46 -0.11 -13.48
N GLN A 21 -24.95 0.01 -14.68
CA GLN A 21 -25.88 -0.96 -15.26
C GLN A 21 -25.22 -2.33 -15.49
N ALA A 22 -23.98 -2.35 -16.00
CA ALA A 22 -23.22 -3.58 -16.18
C ALA A 22 -22.97 -4.29 -14.83
N PHE A 23 -22.61 -3.54 -13.79
CA PHE A 23 -22.41 -4.09 -12.45
C PHE A 23 -23.73 -4.61 -11.83
N ALA A 24 -24.84 -3.93 -12.06
CA ALA A 24 -26.15 -4.39 -11.61
C ALA A 24 -26.58 -5.68 -12.32
N GLN A 25 -26.27 -5.82 -13.59
CA GLN A 25 -26.66 -6.98 -14.42
C GLN A 25 -25.78 -8.20 -14.11
N ASP A 26 -24.46 -8.04 -14.06
CA ASP A 26 -23.51 -9.14 -14.02
C ASP A 26 -22.94 -9.40 -12.60
N GLY A 27 -23.05 -8.43 -11.68
CA GLY A 27 -22.56 -8.55 -10.31
C GLY A 27 -23.45 -9.38 -9.40
N VAL A 28 -22.90 -9.82 -8.27
CA VAL A 28 -23.61 -10.54 -7.21
C VAL A 28 -23.27 -9.87 -5.88
N ILE A 29 -24.30 -9.48 -5.11
CA ILE A 29 -24.08 -9.00 -3.74
C ILE A 29 -23.87 -10.19 -2.82
N MET A 30 -22.87 -10.08 -1.96
CA MET A 30 -22.59 -11.05 -0.91
C MET A 30 -22.25 -10.33 0.38
N ASP A 31 -22.80 -10.86 1.49
CA ASP A 31 -22.48 -10.45 2.83
C ASP A 31 -21.58 -11.53 3.47
N PHE A 32 -20.51 -11.08 4.11
CA PHE A 32 -19.58 -11.93 4.86
C PHE A 32 -19.56 -11.50 6.31
N GLU A 33 -19.55 -12.47 7.21
CA GLU A 33 -19.29 -12.24 8.62
C GLU A 33 -17.84 -11.78 8.83
N SER A 34 -17.55 -11.24 10.01
CA SER A 34 -16.17 -10.95 10.42
C SER A 34 -15.31 -12.22 10.43
N GLU A 35 -14.01 -12.07 10.19
CA GLU A 35 -13.02 -13.15 10.19
C GLU A 35 -13.28 -14.26 9.14
N THR A 36 -14.02 -13.94 8.07
CA THR A 36 -14.26 -14.86 6.97
C THR A 36 -13.14 -14.76 5.94
N GLU A 37 -12.45 -15.86 5.66
CA GLU A 37 -11.50 -15.95 4.55
C GLU A 37 -12.26 -15.97 3.23
N ILE A 38 -12.00 -14.98 2.38
CA ILE A 38 -12.65 -14.84 1.07
C ILE A 38 -11.73 -15.17 -0.10
N LEU A 39 -10.42 -15.20 0.14
CA LEU A 39 -9.41 -15.59 -0.84
C LEU A 39 -8.17 -16.14 -0.12
N HIS A 40 -7.59 -17.23 -0.67
CA HIS A 40 -6.33 -17.77 -0.21
C HIS A 40 -5.30 -17.88 -1.33
N GLU A 41 -4.04 -17.99 -0.96
CA GLU A 41 -2.94 -18.20 -1.89
C GLU A 41 -3.13 -19.50 -2.69
N GLY A 42 -2.83 -19.45 -3.97
CA GLY A 42 -3.02 -20.60 -4.88
C GLY A 42 -4.41 -20.73 -5.47
N GLN A 43 -5.41 -20.00 -4.96
CA GLN A 43 -6.77 -20.04 -5.46
C GLN A 43 -6.89 -19.31 -6.80
N SER A 44 -7.64 -19.90 -7.74
CA SER A 44 -8.03 -19.22 -8.99
C SER A 44 -9.07 -18.15 -8.68
N VAL A 45 -8.83 -16.93 -9.15
CA VAL A 45 -9.74 -15.80 -8.98
C VAL A 45 -10.82 -15.88 -10.06
N LYS A 46 -12.08 -16.10 -9.65
CA LYS A 46 -13.24 -16.12 -10.54
C LYS A 46 -14.15 -14.91 -10.36
N MET A 47 -14.04 -14.27 -9.23
CA MET A 47 -14.84 -13.11 -8.86
C MET A 47 -13.93 -12.05 -8.23
N ILE A 48 -14.14 -10.79 -8.56
CA ILE A 48 -13.37 -9.66 -8.05
C ILE A 48 -14.29 -8.90 -7.08
N PRO A 49 -13.93 -8.83 -5.80
CA PRO A 49 -14.72 -8.11 -4.81
C PRO A 49 -14.57 -6.60 -4.96
N LEU A 50 -15.65 -5.87 -4.90
CA LEU A 50 -15.70 -4.44 -4.69
C LEU A 50 -16.47 -4.18 -3.40
N VAL A 51 -15.83 -3.58 -2.42
CA VAL A 51 -16.39 -3.39 -1.09
C VAL A 51 -17.43 -2.28 -1.10
N LEU A 52 -18.62 -2.57 -0.61
CA LEU A 52 -19.69 -1.60 -0.40
C LEU A 52 -19.70 -1.09 1.03
N GLU A 53 -19.58 -2.00 1.98
CA GLU A 53 -19.51 -1.72 3.42
C GLU A 53 -18.55 -2.72 4.07
N GLY A 54 -17.91 -2.33 5.17
CA GLY A 54 -17.04 -3.24 5.90
C GLY A 54 -15.55 -2.95 5.70
N LEU A 55 -14.71 -3.98 5.82
CA LEU A 55 -13.27 -3.90 5.71
C LEU A 55 -12.67 -5.27 5.42
N ILE A 56 -11.80 -5.36 4.44
CA ILE A 56 -11.08 -6.59 4.11
C ILE A 56 -9.58 -6.37 4.33
N LYS A 57 -8.95 -7.23 5.11
CA LYS A 57 -7.50 -7.31 5.30
C LYS A 57 -6.88 -8.14 4.18
N VAL A 58 -5.88 -7.61 3.51
CA VAL A 58 -5.09 -8.31 2.48
C VAL A 58 -3.67 -8.50 2.98
N PHE A 59 -3.19 -9.75 2.95
CA PHE A 59 -1.88 -10.09 3.49
C PHE A 59 -1.23 -11.25 2.72
N THR A 60 0.07 -11.43 2.91
CA THR A 60 0.80 -12.62 2.51
C THR A 60 1.25 -13.38 3.75
N ARG A 61 1.51 -14.69 3.58
CA ARG A 61 2.04 -15.53 4.65
C ARG A 61 3.37 -16.15 4.19
N ASN A 62 4.37 -16.08 5.04
CA ASN A 62 5.63 -16.77 4.83
C ASN A 62 5.94 -17.56 6.11
N GLU A 63 5.89 -18.89 6.02
CA GLU A 63 5.89 -19.78 7.17
C GLU A 63 4.79 -19.40 8.16
N ASP A 64 5.13 -19.12 9.42
CA ASP A 64 4.17 -18.73 10.47
C ASP A 64 3.99 -17.21 10.61
N ARG A 65 4.50 -16.40 9.66
CA ARG A 65 4.44 -14.94 9.74
C ARG A 65 3.53 -14.37 8.67
N GLU A 66 2.60 -13.54 9.11
CA GLU A 66 1.76 -12.75 8.21
C GLU A 66 2.39 -11.37 7.97
N LEU A 67 2.36 -10.93 6.73
CA LEU A 67 2.70 -9.58 6.33
C LEU A 67 1.45 -8.90 5.79
N LEU A 68 0.92 -7.96 6.54
CA LEU A 68 -0.15 -7.08 6.08
C LEU A 68 0.34 -6.29 4.87
N LEU A 69 -0.42 -6.34 3.78
CA LEU A 69 -0.15 -5.55 2.58
C LEU A 69 -0.97 -4.26 2.60
N TYR A 70 -2.29 -4.38 2.72
CA TYR A 70 -3.22 -3.25 2.79
C TYR A 70 -4.61 -3.70 3.27
N TYR A 71 -5.45 -2.74 3.53
CA TYR A 71 -6.88 -2.94 3.69
C TYR A 71 -7.64 -2.50 2.44
N ILE A 72 -8.78 -3.14 2.19
CA ILE A 72 -9.73 -2.72 1.16
C ILE A 72 -10.93 -2.10 1.89
N GLU A 73 -11.11 -0.81 1.67
CA GLU A 73 -12.16 0.00 2.26
C GLU A 73 -13.40 0.09 1.34
N PRO A 74 -14.52 0.65 1.80
CA PRO A 74 -15.69 0.90 0.95
C PRO A 74 -15.34 1.72 -0.30
N ARG A 75 -15.85 1.27 -1.45
CA ARG A 75 -15.60 1.77 -2.82
C ARG A 75 -14.27 1.32 -3.42
N GLU A 76 -13.53 0.49 -2.74
CA GLU A 76 -12.29 -0.10 -3.23
C GLU A 76 -12.47 -1.56 -3.64
N SER A 77 -11.51 -2.05 -4.43
CA SER A 77 -11.44 -3.42 -4.91
C SER A 77 -10.05 -4.02 -4.69
N CYS A 78 -9.93 -5.32 -4.84
CA CYS A 78 -8.67 -6.03 -4.72
C CYS A 78 -7.87 -5.96 -6.04
N VAL A 79 -6.87 -5.08 -6.10
CA VAL A 79 -5.99 -4.93 -7.26
C VAL A 79 -5.25 -6.24 -7.59
N MET A 80 -4.85 -7.00 -6.58
CA MET A 80 -4.15 -8.27 -6.77
C MET A 80 -5.06 -9.34 -7.39
N SER A 81 -6.34 -9.38 -7.01
CA SER A 81 -7.34 -10.28 -7.63
C SER A 81 -7.56 -9.93 -9.10
N PHE A 82 -7.67 -8.64 -9.42
CA PHE A 82 -7.79 -8.16 -10.79
C PHE A 82 -6.59 -8.56 -11.66
N LEU A 83 -5.37 -8.38 -11.16
CA LEU A 83 -4.15 -8.75 -11.90
C LEU A 83 -3.99 -10.27 -12.05
N ALA A 84 -4.39 -11.05 -11.06
CA ALA A 84 -4.35 -12.51 -11.12
C ALA A 84 -5.29 -13.04 -12.20
N ASP A 85 -6.48 -12.47 -12.30
CA ASP A 85 -7.45 -12.81 -13.34
C ASP A 85 -6.94 -12.50 -14.74
N ILE A 86 -6.55 -11.24 -15.03
CA ILE A 86 -6.03 -10.83 -16.33
C ILE A 86 -4.87 -11.71 -16.80
N LYS A 87 -4.02 -12.18 -15.88
CA LYS A 87 -2.88 -13.03 -16.20
C LYS A 87 -3.18 -14.52 -16.14
N ASN A 88 -4.41 -14.89 -15.82
CA ASN A 88 -4.84 -16.27 -15.57
C ASN A 88 -3.88 -17.00 -14.60
N LYS A 89 -3.50 -16.35 -13.52
CA LYS A 89 -2.58 -16.86 -12.49
C LYS A 89 -3.33 -17.04 -11.18
N PRO A 90 -2.92 -18.00 -10.34
CA PRO A 90 -3.49 -18.13 -9.01
C PRO A 90 -3.15 -16.91 -8.13
N SER A 91 -3.99 -16.68 -7.13
CA SER A 91 -3.75 -15.64 -6.11
C SER A 91 -2.42 -15.84 -5.42
N LYS A 92 -1.75 -14.73 -5.09
CA LYS A 92 -0.53 -14.71 -4.27
C LYS A 92 -0.78 -14.14 -2.87
N ILE A 93 -2.03 -13.89 -2.54
CA ILE A 93 -2.43 -13.23 -1.31
C ILE A 93 -3.54 -13.99 -0.62
N PHE A 94 -3.71 -13.70 0.66
CA PHE A 94 -4.89 -14.01 1.45
C PHE A 94 -5.74 -12.76 1.62
N ALA A 95 -7.05 -12.93 1.74
CA ALA A 95 -7.99 -11.86 2.06
C ALA A 95 -9.01 -12.35 3.07
N ILE A 96 -9.14 -11.63 4.20
CA ILE A 96 -10.04 -11.93 5.31
C ILE A 96 -10.83 -10.68 5.66
N THR A 97 -12.10 -10.83 5.99
CA THR A 97 -12.93 -9.74 6.51
C THR A 97 -12.55 -9.41 7.96
N GLU A 98 -12.21 -8.15 8.25
CA GLU A 98 -11.93 -7.66 9.62
C GLU A 98 -13.22 -7.37 10.41
N LYS A 99 -14.32 -7.14 9.72
CA LYS A 99 -15.65 -6.86 10.28
C LYS A 99 -16.71 -7.32 9.28
N PRO A 100 -18.00 -7.40 9.66
CA PRO A 100 -19.07 -7.72 8.73
C PRO A 100 -18.96 -6.87 7.48
N THR A 101 -18.88 -7.50 6.32
CA THR A 101 -18.50 -6.86 5.06
C THR A 101 -19.49 -7.22 3.96
N LYS A 102 -20.01 -6.19 3.29
CA LYS A 102 -20.85 -6.31 2.10
C LYS A 102 -20.06 -5.98 0.87
N VAL A 103 -20.07 -6.86 -0.11
CA VAL A 103 -19.37 -6.68 -1.38
C VAL A 103 -20.30 -6.88 -2.56
N ILE A 104 -19.94 -6.26 -3.70
CA ILE A 104 -20.39 -6.70 -5.00
C ILE A 104 -19.27 -7.51 -5.62
N LEU A 105 -19.55 -8.77 -5.96
CA LEU A 105 -18.65 -9.68 -6.64
C LEU A 105 -18.84 -9.53 -8.15
N LEU A 106 -17.78 -9.16 -8.84
CA LEU A 106 -17.75 -8.94 -10.28
C LEU A 106 -17.14 -10.17 -10.97
N PRO A 107 -17.83 -10.79 -11.96
CA PRO A 107 -17.28 -11.94 -12.66
C PRO A 107 -16.00 -11.61 -13.40
N SER A 108 -14.95 -12.36 -13.17
CA SER A 108 -13.66 -12.16 -13.84
C SER A 108 -13.77 -12.26 -15.36
N SER A 109 -14.65 -13.12 -15.87
CA SER A 109 -14.92 -13.26 -17.30
C SER A 109 -15.45 -11.99 -17.99
N LYS A 110 -15.94 -11.02 -17.20
CA LYS A 110 -16.43 -9.73 -17.71
C LYS A 110 -15.37 -8.63 -17.68
N VAL A 111 -14.33 -8.82 -16.90
CA VAL A 111 -13.28 -7.80 -16.69
C VAL A 111 -12.62 -7.40 -18.00
N GLU A 112 -12.20 -8.36 -18.81
CA GLU A 112 -11.58 -8.07 -20.11
C GLU A 112 -12.53 -7.28 -21.03
N VAL A 113 -13.79 -7.64 -21.06
CA VAL A 113 -14.82 -6.93 -21.83
C VAL A 113 -14.98 -5.50 -21.33
N TRP A 114 -15.10 -5.32 -20.01
CA TRP A 114 -15.30 -4.00 -19.40
C TRP A 114 -14.10 -3.08 -19.54
N THR A 115 -12.86 -3.62 -19.53
CA THR A 115 -11.66 -2.81 -19.79
C THR A 115 -11.66 -2.18 -21.19
N HIS A 116 -12.31 -2.82 -22.16
CA HIS A 116 -12.42 -2.29 -23.52
C HIS A 116 -13.67 -1.40 -23.69
N GLN A 117 -14.76 -1.72 -23.01
CA GLN A 117 -16.04 -1.03 -23.21
C GLN A 117 -16.21 0.23 -22.34
N TYR A 118 -15.65 0.22 -21.13
CA TYR A 118 -15.91 1.27 -20.14
C TYR A 118 -14.62 1.92 -19.67
N PRO A 119 -14.23 3.10 -20.21
CA PRO A 119 -13.03 3.82 -19.72
C PRO A 119 -13.05 4.09 -18.22
N ALA A 120 -14.22 4.34 -17.62
CA ALA A 120 -14.38 4.53 -16.18
C ALA A 120 -13.95 3.31 -15.36
N PHE A 121 -14.07 2.10 -15.90
CA PHE A 121 -13.59 0.87 -15.27
C PHE A 121 -12.07 0.86 -15.16
N ASN A 122 -11.38 1.24 -16.24
CA ASN A 122 -9.92 1.36 -16.24
C ASN A 122 -9.46 2.45 -15.27
N THR A 123 -10.12 3.61 -15.24
CA THR A 123 -9.80 4.70 -14.31
C THR A 123 -9.89 4.22 -12.87
N LEU A 124 -10.97 3.52 -12.50
CA LEU A 124 -11.12 2.94 -11.17
C LEU A 124 -9.93 2.08 -10.77
N PHE A 125 -9.47 1.19 -11.65
CA PHE A 125 -8.33 0.31 -11.35
C PHE A 125 -6.99 1.03 -11.36
N TYR A 126 -6.79 2.00 -12.25
CA TYR A 126 -5.56 2.82 -12.25
C TYR A 126 -5.43 3.64 -10.97
N ASP A 127 -6.51 4.23 -10.49
CA ASP A 127 -6.52 5.00 -9.25
C ASP A 127 -6.21 4.10 -8.04
N LEU A 128 -6.86 2.94 -7.96
CA LEU A 128 -6.58 1.95 -6.92
C LEU A 128 -5.13 1.45 -6.98
N TYR A 129 -4.62 1.13 -8.18
CA TYR A 129 -3.25 0.68 -8.37
C TYR A 129 -2.25 1.77 -7.94
N ASN A 130 -2.48 3.01 -8.35
CA ASN A 130 -1.64 4.14 -7.99
C ASN A 130 -1.63 4.39 -6.48
N SER A 131 -2.78 4.27 -5.81
CA SER A 131 -2.87 4.37 -4.34
C SER A 131 -2.02 3.29 -3.67
N ARG A 132 -2.17 2.02 -4.06
CA ARG A 132 -1.39 0.90 -3.51
C ARG A 132 0.10 1.02 -3.78
N TYR A 133 0.48 1.49 -4.97
CA TYR A 133 1.87 1.75 -5.31
C TYR A 133 2.47 2.85 -4.42
N SER A 134 1.73 3.93 -4.19
CA SER A 134 2.16 5.03 -3.31
C SER A 134 2.32 4.55 -1.86
N GLU A 135 1.36 3.80 -1.33
CA GLU A 135 1.43 3.19 0.01
C GLU A 135 2.65 2.28 0.18
N LEU A 136 2.97 1.48 -0.85
CA LEU A 136 4.16 0.63 -0.86
C LEU A 136 5.45 1.46 -0.81
N ILE A 137 5.53 2.52 -1.62
CA ILE A 137 6.69 3.42 -1.62
C ILE A 137 6.84 4.11 -0.25
N ASP A 138 5.76 4.55 0.36
CA ASP A 138 5.79 5.15 1.69
C ASP A 138 6.25 4.15 2.76
N THR A 139 5.77 2.93 2.71
CA THR A 139 6.20 1.84 3.61
C THR A 139 7.68 1.53 3.45
N LEU A 140 8.18 1.41 2.22
CA LEU A 140 9.60 1.21 1.94
C LEU A 140 10.43 2.39 2.45
N ASN A 141 9.99 3.62 2.22
CA ASN A 141 10.65 4.81 2.73
C ASN A 141 10.72 4.78 4.27
N GLN A 142 9.62 4.46 4.95
CA GLN A 142 9.61 4.33 6.41
C GLN A 142 10.60 3.28 6.90
N LEU A 143 10.61 2.09 6.31
CA LEU A 143 11.52 1.01 6.69
C LEU A 143 13.00 1.38 6.50
N ILE A 144 13.32 2.03 5.38
CA ILE A 144 14.69 2.46 5.07
C ILE A 144 15.12 3.58 6.00
N PHE A 145 14.28 4.60 6.17
CA PHE A 145 14.64 5.81 6.91
C PHE A 145 14.63 5.59 8.42
N GLN A 146 13.69 4.83 9.00
CA GLN A 146 13.69 4.56 10.44
C GLN A 146 14.96 3.81 10.89
N LYS A 147 15.40 2.83 10.11
CA LYS A 147 16.68 2.13 10.41
C LYS A 147 17.90 3.02 10.20
N LEU A 148 17.85 3.91 9.21
CA LEU A 148 18.98 4.80 8.91
C LEU A 148 19.11 5.96 9.90
N ASP A 149 17.99 6.49 10.42
CA ASP A 149 18.01 7.55 11.46
C ASP A 149 18.80 7.09 12.70
N GLY A 150 18.47 5.91 13.19
CA GLY A 150 19.20 5.30 14.32
C GLY A 150 20.67 5.04 13.98
N ARG A 151 20.96 4.41 12.84
CA ARG A 151 22.34 4.13 12.39
C ARG A 151 23.17 5.40 12.21
N LEU A 152 22.59 6.44 11.62
CA LEU A 152 23.27 7.72 11.44
C LEU A 152 23.57 8.38 12.78
N PHE A 153 22.61 8.38 13.70
CA PHE A 153 22.82 8.99 15.02
C PHE A 153 23.90 8.24 15.84
N GLU A 154 23.86 6.91 15.85
CA GLU A 154 24.91 6.11 16.52
C GLU A 154 26.27 6.29 15.82
N TYR A 155 26.33 6.37 14.50
CA TYR A 155 27.54 6.69 13.75
C TYR A 155 28.12 8.05 14.18
N LEU A 156 27.30 9.09 14.30
CA LEU A 156 27.75 10.43 14.74
C LEU A 156 28.25 10.39 16.18
N LYS A 157 27.57 9.69 17.08
CA LYS A 157 28.02 9.50 18.48
C LYS A 157 29.38 8.81 18.54
N GLU A 158 29.56 7.74 17.77
CA GLU A 158 30.83 7.01 17.76
C GLU A 158 31.98 7.88 17.20
N LYS A 159 31.74 8.62 16.12
CA LYS A 159 32.70 9.59 15.59
C LYS A 159 33.05 10.69 16.63
N SER A 160 32.06 11.17 17.36
CA SER A 160 32.22 12.15 18.45
C SER A 160 33.08 11.58 19.59
N ARG A 161 32.81 10.34 20.00
CA ARG A 161 33.56 9.63 21.03
C ARG A 161 35.00 9.44 20.63
N VAL A 162 35.27 8.96 19.42
CA VAL A 162 36.61 8.70 18.88
C VAL A 162 37.42 10.00 18.77
N LYS A 163 36.80 11.08 18.29
CA LYS A 163 37.45 12.38 18.13
C LYS A 163 37.44 13.23 19.39
N SER A 164 36.83 12.76 20.48
CA SER A 164 36.66 13.48 21.76
C SER A 164 36.09 14.89 21.57
N THR A 165 35.19 15.07 20.61
CA THR A 165 34.56 16.36 20.32
C THR A 165 33.12 16.16 19.91
N LYS A 166 32.22 17.07 20.33
CA LYS A 166 30.83 17.09 19.89
C LYS A 166 30.63 17.73 18.48
N GLN A 167 31.63 18.47 18.02
CA GLN A 167 31.61 19.12 16.72
C GLN A 167 32.38 18.28 15.70
N LEU A 168 31.67 17.74 14.73
CA LEU A 168 32.20 16.84 13.72
C LEU A 168 32.27 17.56 12.38
N ASP A 169 33.49 17.73 11.85
CA ASP A 169 33.70 18.15 10.48
C ASP A 169 33.51 16.92 9.59
N LEU A 170 32.26 16.73 9.11
CA LEU A 170 31.86 15.63 8.24
C LEU A 170 30.97 16.14 7.11
N ARG A 171 31.32 15.77 5.90
CA ARG A 171 30.51 16.08 4.72
C ARG A 171 29.42 15.03 4.52
N HIS A 172 28.23 15.46 4.11
CA HIS A 172 27.10 14.55 3.83
C HIS A 172 27.47 13.42 2.85
N ARG A 173 28.39 13.67 1.90
CA ARG A 173 28.87 12.67 0.94
C ARG A 173 29.72 11.60 1.61
N GLU A 174 30.55 11.96 2.54
CA GLU A 174 31.40 11.03 3.32
C GLU A 174 30.53 10.12 4.18
N ILE A 175 29.58 10.71 4.91
CA ILE A 175 28.60 9.98 5.72
C ILE A 175 27.81 9.01 4.85
N ALA A 176 27.36 9.47 3.67
CA ALA A 176 26.60 8.63 2.74
C ALA A 176 27.40 7.42 2.26
N GLN A 177 28.68 7.61 1.96
CA GLN A 177 29.58 6.56 1.53
C GLN A 177 29.83 5.53 2.66
N GLU A 178 30.11 6.00 3.88
CA GLU A 178 30.36 5.12 5.04
C GLU A 178 29.10 4.35 5.48
N LEU A 179 27.90 4.93 5.32
CA LEU A 179 26.63 4.27 5.68
C LEU A 179 25.97 3.50 4.53
N GLY A 180 26.58 3.51 3.32
CA GLY A 180 26.06 2.78 2.17
C GLY A 180 24.75 3.33 1.62
N THR A 181 24.63 4.67 1.53
CA THR A 181 23.41 5.36 1.08
C THR A 181 23.74 6.57 0.20
N SER A 182 22.72 7.33 -0.25
CA SER A 182 22.93 8.54 -1.04
C SER A 182 23.07 9.80 -0.18
N ARG A 183 23.74 10.83 -0.73
CA ARG A 183 23.90 12.13 -0.09
C ARG A 183 22.55 12.79 0.22
N GLU A 184 21.60 12.67 -0.69
CA GLU A 184 20.24 13.22 -0.56
C GLU A 184 19.52 12.62 0.63
N VAL A 185 19.67 11.31 0.82
CA VAL A 185 19.10 10.56 1.96
C VAL A 185 19.72 11.04 3.27
N ILE A 186 21.06 11.14 3.35
CA ILE A 186 21.74 11.68 4.54
C ILE A 186 21.28 13.10 4.85
N THR A 187 21.17 13.96 3.84
CA THR A 187 20.69 15.33 4.03
C THR A 187 19.30 15.38 4.65
N ARG A 188 18.39 14.49 4.22
CA ARG A 188 17.03 14.39 4.75
C ARG A 188 17.02 13.89 6.18
N VAL A 189 17.80 12.86 6.48
CA VAL A 189 17.90 12.29 7.84
C VAL A 189 18.52 13.26 8.81
N LEU A 190 19.58 13.99 8.45
CA LEU A 190 20.18 15.03 9.28
C LEU A 190 19.19 16.16 9.63
N LYS A 191 18.39 16.61 8.65
CA LYS A 191 17.32 17.59 8.91
C LYS A 191 16.30 17.07 9.90
N LYS A 192 15.97 15.77 9.85
CA LYS A 192 15.06 15.15 10.80
C LYS A 192 15.66 15.10 12.20
N LEU A 193 16.91 14.62 12.34
CA LEU A 193 17.62 14.58 13.64
C LEU A 193 17.79 15.96 14.25
N GLU A 194 17.99 16.99 13.44
CA GLU A 194 18.04 18.38 13.86
C GLU A 194 16.69 18.88 14.38
N LYS A 195 15.60 18.57 13.66
CA LYS A 195 14.22 18.87 14.10
C LYS A 195 13.85 18.15 15.41
N GLU A 196 14.40 16.95 15.63
CA GLU A 196 14.26 16.19 16.87
C GLU A 196 15.16 16.71 18.01
N GLY A 197 15.98 17.74 17.76
CA GLY A 197 16.89 18.32 18.77
C GLY A 197 18.10 17.44 19.13
N LYS A 198 18.40 16.42 18.35
CA LYS A 198 19.51 15.48 18.59
C LYS A 198 20.86 15.99 18.10
N ILE A 199 20.82 16.82 17.05
CA ILE A 199 22.00 17.43 16.43
C ILE A 199 21.69 18.87 16.05
N ARG A 200 22.75 19.61 15.69
CA ARG A 200 22.68 20.93 15.04
C ARG A 200 23.61 20.95 13.85
N GLN A 201 23.12 21.34 12.69
CA GLN A 201 23.95 21.54 11.51
C GLN A 201 24.60 22.93 11.58
N ARG A 202 25.91 22.99 11.31
CA ARG A 202 26.73 24.20 11.27
C ARG A 202 27.35 24.35 9.88
N GLU A 203 27.85 25.54 9.54
CA GLU A 203 28.55 25.76 8.27
C GLU A 203 29.71 24.78 8.05
N ASN A 204 30.42 24.41 9.12
CA ASN A 204 31.59 23.54 9.09
C ASN A 204 31.34 22.18 9.75
N GLY A 205 30.13 21.63 9.67
CA GLY A 205 29.88 20.29 10.17
C GLY A 205 28.61 20.09 10.99
N ILE A 206 28.63 19.06 11.85
CA ILE A 206 27.49 18.60 12.64
C ILE A 206 27.88 18.58 14.12
N GLU A 207 27.06 19.22 14.93
CA GLU A 207 27.21 19.25 16.39
C GLU A 207 26.19 18.29 17.04
N ILE A 208 26.63 17.42 17.95
CA ILE A 208 25.76 16.53 18.74
C ILE A 208 25.32 17.28 20.00
N ILE A 209 24.03 17.33 20.25
CA ILE A 209 23.45 18.06 21.40
C ILE A 209 23.36 17.17 22.64
#